data_842192c6bdaf4af81e1d71e90bed95dc
#
_entry.id   842192c6bdaf4af81e1d71e90bed95dc
#
_cell.length_a   1.000
_cell.length_b   1.000
_cell.length_c   1.000
_cell.angle_alpha   90.00
_cell.angle_beta   90.00
_cell.angle_gamma   90.00
#
_symmetry.space_group_name_H-M   'P 1'
#
loop_
_entity.id
_entity.type
_entity.pdbx_description
1 polymer ?
#
loop_
_entity_poly.entity_id
_entity_poly.type
_entity_poly.pdbx_seq_one_letter_code
_entity_poly.pdbx_strand_id
1 'polypeptide(L)'
;VTTILQPRVSLSLASADRDVENTPQRVLLVGQITTAGSVSDGSLTENIASTGDPQDALFGINSQLAAMVREFKKVNPIVRLDAIALDDAAGTAREVTITIVGTATEAGTLTIVAGSEVDHSFDIAVADTDTETAVALAIATAINLDLEAPFTAAAVVGVVTLTAVNLGTVANDLGVEAKGAVAGITGQAVAESVPGATDPTLTDVLDVATLRYQGIVWPWSSNTQTQPVEDYLATRFNADNAITDGVAFTGHVSSHAEALTLLTGLNSHDLVVFSDKQESETNYLGPAQNEASYKKAALFAGIRSLRLTADASISRFLVSSASKDQFGGTALASLPYFNTVLAELPGIAAGRGWTDLEIEQLTDAGAAVMGVNSTGDSGLSGEVVTTYLTDAASNPDVTFTFLNFVDTSSNIREYFFNNYKKRFAQSRLTEGNLSRGRDVANELSIRAFTEQLYQDLSGVDFVLVQSGEDAFNFFKENLDVELDLAVGKVTIEMFVPIVTQLRTIIGTIKIAFSTS
;
A
#
# COMPACT_ATOMS: atom_id res chain seq x y z
N VAL A 1 -4.73 21.21 -72.43
CA VAL A 1 -3.81 20.46 -71.57
C VAL A 1 -4.67 19.58 -70.69
N THR A 2 -4.69 18.29 -71.00
CA THR A 2 -5.47 17.30 -70.28
C THR A 2 -4.72 16.92 -69.02
N THR A 3 -5.20 17.35 -67.87
CA THR A 3 -4.64 16.96 -66.58
C THR A 3 -5.06 15.50 -66.29
N ILE A 4 -4.13 14.57 -66.42
CA ILE A 4 -4.34 13.19 -66.00
C ILE A 4 -4.33 13.18 -64.47
N LEU A 5 -5.50 12.99 -63.88
CA LEU A 5 -5.65 12.71 -62.46
C LEU A 5 -5.07 11.31 -62.15
N GLN A 6 -3.84 11.25 -61.70
CA GLN A 6 -3.32 10.02 -61.14
C GLN A 6 -3.90 9.86 -59.73
N PRO A 7 -4.39 8.67 -59.35
CA PRO A 7 -4.81 8.43 -57.97
C PRO A 7 -3.62 8.54 -57.05
N ARG A 8 -3.61 9.57 -56.20
CA ARG A 8 -2.63 9.69 -55.12
C ARG A 8 -3.15 8.94 -53.91
N VAL A 9 -2.45 7.88 -53.54
CA VAL A 9 -2.60 7.26 -52.23
C VAL A 9 -1.61 8.00 -51.32
N SER A 10 -2.09 8.84 -50.44
CA SER A 10 -1.30 9.41 -49.36
C SER A 10 -1.53 8.54 -48.11
N LEU A 11 -0.53 7.77 -47.72
CA LEU A 11 -0.49 7.12 -46.42
C LEU A 11 0.19 8.09 -45.46
N SER A 12 -0.59 8.72 -44.61
CA SER A 12 -0.05 9.40 -43.44
C SER A 12 0.12 8.35 -42.34
N LEU A 13 1.35 8.18 -41.86
CA LEU A 13 1.62 7.52 -40.58
C LEU A 13 1.14 8.47 -39.48
N ALA A 14 -0.09 8.29 -39.01
CA ALA A 14 -0.46 8.73 -37.69
C ALA A 14 0.02 7.68 -36.72
N SER A 15 0.65 8.10 -35.59
CA SER A 15 0.76 7.21 -34.46
C SER A 15 -0.66 6.75 -34.15
N ALA A 16 -0.89 5.44 -34.11
CA ALA A 16 -2.13 4.94 -33.56
C ALA A 16 -2.15 5.45 -32.13
N ASP A 17 -3.03 6.41 -31.84
CA ASP A 17 -3.46 6.66 -30.48
C ASP A 17 -4.05 5.34 -29.99
N ARG A 18 -3.21 4.55 -29.33
CA ARG A 18 -3.67 3.47 -28.48
C ARG A 18 -4.25 4.16 -27.26
N ASP A 19 -5.49 4.60 -27.37
CA ASP A 19 -6.32 4.93 -26.23
C ASP A 19 -6.51 3.65 -25.41
N VAL A 20 -5.52 3.38 -24.56
CA VAL A 20 -5.75 2.58 -23.38
C VAL A 20 -6.56 3.50 -22.49
N GLU A 21 -7.88 3.31 -22.43
CA GLU A 21 -8.71 3.93 -21.42
C GLU A 21 -8.21 3.42 -20.06
N ASN A 22 -7.26 4.14 -19.50
CA ASN A 22 -6.75 3.87 -18.18
C ASN A 22 -7.80 4.36 -17.20
N THR A 23 -8.41 3.45 -16.46
CA THR A 23 -9.30 3.84 -15.37
C THR A 23 -8.46 4.61 -14.36
N PRO A 24 -8.79 5.88 -14.06
CA PRO A 24 -8.01 6.67 -13.13
C PRO A 24 -7.85 5.93 -11.81
N GLN A 25 -6.61 5.81 -11.33
CA GLN A 25 -6.33 5.20 -10.04
C GLN A 25 -7.03 6.00 -8.93
N ARG A 26 -7.61 5.28 -7.98
CA ARG A 26 -8.31 5.85 -6.84
C ARG A 26 -7.94 5.07 -5.59
N VAL A 27 -7.61 5.79 -4.52
CA VAL A 27 -7.28 5.18 -3.23
C VAL A 27 -8.27 5.67 -2.18
N LEU A 28 -8.67 4.77 -1.30
CA LEU A 28 -9.54 5.03 -0.17
C LEU A 28 -8.75 4.91 1.13
N LEU A 29 -8.81 5.90 1.98
CA LEU A 29 -8.34 5.81 3.36
C LEU A 29 -9.54 5.67 4.29
N VAL A 30 -9.47 4.77 5.23
CA VAL A 30 -10.47 4.65 6.31
C VAL A 30 -9.74 4.91 7.63
N GLY A 31 -10.29 5.78 8.48
CA GLY A 31 -9.60 6.09 9.73
C GLY A 31 -10.42 6.96 10.67
N GLN A 32 -9.91 7.08 11.90
CA GLN A 32 -10.55 7.83 12.96
C GLN A 32 -10.29 9.33 12.82
N ILE A 33 -11.33 10.12 13.09
CA ILE A 33 -11.28 11.57 13.16
C ILE A 33 -11.31 12.04 14.60
N THR A 34 -11.12 13.34 14.82
CA THR A 34 -11.35 13.96 16.13
C THR A 34 -12.55 14.89 16.06
N THR A 35 -13.07 15.28 17.21
CA THR A 35 -14.20 16.23 17.32
C THR A 35 -13.91 17.62 16.75
N ALA A 36 -12.65 17.92 16.42
CA ALA A 36 -12.24 19.14 15.74
C ALA A 36 -12.50 19.09 14.22
N GLY A 37 -12.75 17.90 13.66
CA GLY A 37 -13.11 17.72 12.26
C GLY A 37 -14.53 18.20 11.94
N SER A 38 -14.76 18.49 10.66
CA SER A 38 -16.06 19.00 10.19
C SER A 38 -16.94 17.94 9.52
N VAL A 39 -16.39 16.76 9.23
CA VAL A 39 -17.14 15.65 8.60
C VAL A 39 -17.83 14.79 9.65
N SER A 40 -18.88 14.08 9.23
CA SER A 40 -19.63 13.19 10.11
C SER A 40 -19.10 11.76 10.04
N ASP A 41 -19.34 10.99 11.10
CA ASP A 41 -19.09 9.56 11.18
C ASP A 41 -19.67 8.78 9.97
N GLY A 42 -18.92 7.83 9.46
CA GLY A 42 -19.29 6.99 8.31
C GLY A 42 -19.38 7.74 6.97
N SER A 43 -19.07 9.03 6.91
CA SER A 43 -19.18 9.79 5.66
C SER A 43 -17.98 9.60 4.74
N LEU A 44 -18.29 9.48 3.42
CA LEU A 44 -17.29 9.45 2.36
C LEU A 44 -16.97 10.89 1.90
N THR A 45 -15.71 11.27 2.02
CA THR A 45 -15.18 12.51 1.47
C THR A 45 -14.42 12.19 0.19
N GLU A 46 -14.91 12.68 -0.94
CA GLU A 46 -14.30 12.44 -2.25
C GLU A 46 -13.33 13.54 -2.65
N ASN A 47 -12.30 13.17 -3.43
CA ASN A 47 -11.32 14.10 -4.04
C ASN A 47 -10.68 15.06 -3.04
N ILE A 48 -10.06 14.53 -2.01
CA ILE A 48 -9.32 15.35 -1.06
C ILE A 48 -8.20 16.08 -1.80
N ALA A 49 -8.23 17.40 -1.78
CA ALA A 49 -7.27 18.22 -2.50
C ALA A 49 -5.83 17.98 -2.01
N SER A 50 -4.87 18.09 -2.91
CA SER A 50 -3.44 17.90 -2.60
C SER A 50 -2.75 19.18 -2.09
N THR A 51 -3.46 20.29 -2.01
CA THR A 51 -2.90 21.57 -1.58
C THR A 51 -3.79 22.22 -0.53
N GLY A 52 -3.18 22.94 0.41
CA GLY A 52 -3.89 23.72 1.43
C GLY A 52 -4.38 22.89 2.62
N ASP A 53 -3.84 21.70 2.82
CA ASP A 53 -4.07 20.83 3.99
C ASP A 53 -5.54 20.69 4.42
N PRO A 54 -6.45 20.38 3.47
CA PRO A 54 -7.88 20.32 3.78
C PRO A 54 -8.22 19.22 4.81
N GLN A 55 -7.38 18.20 4.95
CA GLN A 55 -7.55 17.11 5.91
C GLN A 55 -7.64 17.61 7.35
N ASP A 56 -6.96 18.70 7.68
CA ASP A 56 -6.93 19.24 9.04
C ASP A 56 -8.28 19.80 9.46
N ALA A 57 -8.93 20.52 8.56
CA ALA A 57 -10.29 21.05 8.79
C ALA A 57 -11.37 19.97 8.63
N LEU A 58 -11.15 18.97 7.78
CA LEU A 58 -12.10 17.89 7.54
C LEU A 58 -12.10 16.88 8.68
N PHE A 59 -10.93 16.43 9.12
CA PHE A 59 -10.78 15.28 10.00
C PHE A 59 -10.25 15.65 11.40
N GLY A 60 -9.79 16.88 11.59
CA GLY A 60 -9.08 17.33 12.78
C GLY A 60 -7.56 17.12 12.63
N ILE A 61 -6.79 18.18 12.89
CA ILE A 61 -5.36 18.29 12.56
C ILE A 61 -4.50 17.15 13.12
N ASN A 62 -4.80 16.67 14.31
CA ASN A 62 -4.08 15.61 15.02
C ASN A 62 -4.76 14.23 14.96
N SER A 63 -5.73 14.05 14.06
CA SER A 63 -6.41 12.78 13.89
C SER A 63 -5.58 11.77 13.10
N GLN A 64 -5.84 10.48 13.34
CA GLN A 64 -5.28 9.38 12.57
C GLN A 64 -5.50 9.56 11.07
N LEU A 65 -6.74 9.86 10.65
CA LEU A 65 -7.08 10.00 9.23
C LEU A 65 -6.37 11.19 8.59
N ALA A 66 -6.26 12.33 9.29
CA ALA A 66 -5.49 13.47 8.78
C ALA A 66 -4.00 13.12 8.58
N ALA A 67 -3.41 12.40 9.53
CA ALA A 67 -2.03 11.93 9.41
C ALA A 67 -1.85 10.98 8.21
N MET A 68 -2.77 10.02 8.00
CA MET A 68 -2.73 9.13 6.84
C MET A 68 -2.82 9.88 5.51
N VAL A 69 -3.68 10.90 5.42
CA VAL A 69 -3.81 11.75 4.23
C VAL A 69 -2.51 12.51 3.96
N ARG A 70 -1.88 13.08 5.00
CA ARG A 70 -0.58 13.76 4.85
C ARG A 70 0.49 12.82 4.32
N GLU A 71 0.63 11.63 4.91
CA GLU A 71 1.62 10.65 4.47
C GLU A 71 1.40 10.19 3.02
N PHE A 72 0.17 9.88 2.66
CA PHE A 72 -0.15 9.51 1.28
C PHE A 72 0.24 10.63 0.30
N LYS A 73 -0.10 11.88 0.62
CA LYS A 73 0.14 13.02 -0.27
C LYS A 73 1.60 13.43 -0.38
N LYS A 74 2.44 13.14 0.62
CA LYS A 74 3.90 13.34 0.54
C LYS A 74 4.49 12.64 -0.69
N VAL A 75 4.00 11.43 -1.01
CA VAL A 75 4.51 10.61 -2.12
C VAL A 75 3.65 10.66 -3.37
N ASN A 76 2.34 10.84 -3.23
CA ASN A 76 1.43 10.87 -4.37
C ASN A 76 0.36 11.97 -4.28
N PRO A 77 0.69 13.20 -4.70
CA PRO A 77 -0.26 14.31 -4.73
C PRO A 77 -1.23 14.27 -5.93
N ILE A 78 -1.03 13.36 -6.90
CA ILE A 78 -1.74 13.37 -8.20
C ILE A 78 -2.93 12.44 -8.20
N VAL A 79 -2.81 11.26 -7.59
CA VAL A 79 -3.86 10.24 -7.57
C VAL A 79 -5.06 10.74 -6.76
N ARG A 80 -6.25 10.39 -7.25
CA ARG A 80 -7.50 10.70 -6.59
C ARG A 80 -7.58 9.96 -5.25
N LEU A 81 -7.67 10.72 -4.19
CA LEU A 81 -7.75 10.25 -2.82
C LEU A 81 -9.13 10.55 -2.25
N ASP A 82 -9.79 9.52 -1.76
CA ASP A 82 -11.05 9.61 -1.05
C ASP A 82 -10.84 9.07 0.38
N ALA A 83 -11.67 9.47 1.33
CA ALA A 83 -11.58 8.98 2.71
C ALA A 83 -12.94 8.76 3.34
N ILE A 84 -13.03 7.73 4.20
CA ILE A 84 -14.17 7.50 5.10
C ILE A 84 -13.73 7.84 6.52
N ALA A 85 -14.45 8.76 7.12
CA ALA A 85 -14.22 9.24 8.47
C ALA A 85 -14.99 8.39 9.48
N LEU A 86 -14.33 7.97 10.54
CA LEU A 86 -14.95 7.26 11.67
C LEU A 86 -14.71 8.06 12.95
N ASP A 87 -15.77 8.33 13.71
CA ASP A 87 -15.63 8.90 15.04
C ASP A 87 -14.89 7.92 15.96
N ASP A 88 -14.18 8.46 16.95
CA ASP A 88 -13.70 7.66 18.06
C ASP A 88 -14.93 7.07 18.78
N ALA A 89 -14.97 5.74 18.88
CA ALA A 89 -15.99 5.07 19.68
C ALA A 89 -15.79 5.33 21.19
N ALA A 90 -16.55 4.65 22.03
CA ALA A 90 -16.36 4.64 23.48
C ALA A 90 -15.09 3.85 23.89
N GLY A 91 -14.00 4.06 23.16
CA GLY A 91 -12.73 3.42 23.33
C GLY A 91 -11.93 3.97 24.52
N THR A 92 -10.82 3.32 24.82
CA THR A 92 -9.86 3.78 25.83
C THR A 92 -8.67 4.42 25.12
N ALA A 93 -8.28 5.62 25.55
CA ALA A 93 -7.06 6.24 25.08
C ALA A 93 -5.84 5.44 25.59
N ARG A 94 -4.84 5.28 24.73
CA ARG A 94 -3.55 4.79 25.19
C ARG A 94 -2.86 5.84 26.04
N GLU A 95 -2.27 5.43 27.17
CA GLU A 95 -1.43 6.28 27.99
C GLU A 95 -0.03 5.69 28.11
N VAL A 96 0.98 6.54 27.88
CA VAL A 96 2.40 6.22 28.05
C VAL A 96 3.02 7.22 28.99
N THR A 97 3.81 6.76 29.96
CA THR A 97 4.51 7.62 30.90
C THR A 97 5.99 7.71 30.55
N ILE A 98 6.54 8.92 30.65
CA ILE A 98 7.98 9.18 30.63
C ILE A 98 8.36 9.64 32.01
N THR A 99 9.20 8.87 32.70
CA THR A 99 9.65 9.17 34.06
C THR A 99 11.07 9.74 34.04
N ILE A 100 11.21 11.00 34.42
CA ILE A 100 12.50 11.69 34.57
C ILE A 100 12.93 11.62 36.02
N VAL A 101 14.18 11.25 36.27
CA VAL A 101 14.73 11.14 37.63
C VAL A 101 16.02 11.93 37.74
N GLY A 102 16.13 12.74 38.79
CA GLY A 102 17.33 13.48 39.15
C GLY A 102 17.23 14.97 38.86
N THR A 103 18.30 15.68 39.19
CA THR A 103 18.46 17.12 38.96
C THR A 103 19.68 17.34 38.08
N ALA A 104 19.52 18.12 37.01
CA ALA A 104 20.60 18.42 36.09
C ALA A 104 21.77 19.12 36.84
N THR A 105 22.99 18.67 36.59
CA THR A 105 24.21 19.27 37.13
C THR A 105 25.02 20.03 36.06
N GLU A 106 24.58 19.94 34.81
CA GLU A 106 25.10 20.68 33.66
C GLU A 106 23.95 20.89 32.66
N ALA A 107 24.07 21.95 31.87
CA ALA A 107 23.13 22.19 30.79
C ALA A 107 23.29 21.13 29.69
N GLY A 108 22.16 20.71 29.05
CA GLY A 108 22.16 19.73 27.98
C GLY A 108 20.84 19.72 27.20
N THR A 109 20.65 18.73 26.36
CA THR A 109 19.46 18.53 25.59
C THR A 109 18.96 17.09 25.70
N LEU A 110 17.68 16.91 25.95
CA LEU A 110 16.98 15.65 25.80
C LEU A 110 16.10 15.72 24.54
N THR A 111 16.05 14.64 23.77
CA THR A 111 15.15 14.54 22.62
C THR A 111 14.04 13.57 22.97
N ILE A 112 12.79 14.01 22.87
CA ILE A 112 11.60 13.19 23.11
C ILE A 112 10.90 12.99 21.78
N VAL A 113 10.63 11.73 21.45
CA VAL A 113 9.80 11.36 20.29
C VAL A 113 8.43 10.91 20.80
N ALA A 114 7.36 11.44 20.21
CA ALA A 114 5.99 11.10 20.60
C ALA A 114 5.13 10.78 19.37
N GLY A 115 5.11 9.53 18.93
CA GLY A 115 4.30 9.00 17.82
C GLY A 115 5.03 8.88 16.50
N SER A 116 5.99 9.74 16.20
CA SER A 116 6.78 9.72 14.96
C SER A 116 8.14 10.35 15.19
N GLU A 117 9.20 9.68 14.75
CA GLU A 117 10.55 10.24 14.84
C GLU A 117 10.78 11.38 13.84
N VAL A 118 10.10 11.33 12.69
CA VAL A 118 10.24 12.33 11.62
C VAL A 118 9.42 13.58 11.92
N ASP A 119 8.17 13.40 12.33
CA ASP A 119 7.22 14.52 12.45
C ASP A 119 7.16 15.09 13.87
N HIS A 120 7.34 14.26 14.92
CA HIS A 120 7.09 14.62 16.32
C HIS A 120 8.31 14.32 17.22
N SER A 121 9.45 14.92 16.87
CA SER A 121 10.69 14.86 17.64
C SER A 121 10.97 16.21 18.28
N PHE A 122 11.06 16.26 19.62
CA PHE A 122 11.13 17.48 20.42
C PHE A 122 12.47 17.57 21.14
N ASP A 123 13.28 18.54 20.82
CA ASP A 123 14.52 18.85 21.53
C ASP A 123 14.22 19.73 22.76
N ILE A 124 14.39 19.16 23.93
CA ILE A 124 14.14 19.79 25.22
C ILE A 124 15.45 20.31 25.81
N ALA A 125 15.59 21.63 25.84
CA ALA A 125 16.72 22.26 26.52
C ALA A 125 16.58 22.11 28.04
N VAL A 126 17.60 21.57 28.67
CA VAL A 126 17.69 21.38 30.12
C VAL A 126 18.79 22.28 30.61
N ALA A 127 18.50 23.17 31.56
CA ALA A 127 19.47 24.04 32.18
C ALA A 127 20.16 23.37 33.37
N ASP A 128 21.34 23.87 33.75
CA ASP A 128 21.96 23.48 35.03
C ASP A 128 21.01 23.78 36.18
N THR A 129 20.90 22.85 37.13
CA THR A 129 19.97 22.86 38.28
C THR A 129 18.49 22.63 37.95
N ASP A 130 18.10 22.34 36.72
CA ASP A 130 16.74 21.94 36.43
C ASP A 130 16.38 20.65 37.16
N THR A 131 15.28 20.71 37.89
CA THR A 131 14.72 19.54 38.58
C THR A 131 13.93 18.64 37.61
N GLU A 132 13.74 17.38 37.97
CA GLU A 132 12.88 16.44 37.25
C GLU A 132 11.52 17.03 36.92
N THR A 133 10.93 17.83 37.82
CA THR A 133 9.65 18.50 37.62
C THR A 133 9.73 19.59 36.54
N ALA A 134 10.84 20.37 36.51
CA ALA A 134 11.02 21.39 35.48
C ALA A 134 11.22 20.76 34.11
N VAL A 135 12.00 19.69 34.01
CA VAL A 135 12.23 18.95 32.78
C VAL A 135 10.92 18.30 32.26
N ALA A 136 10.16 17.65 33.15
CA ALA A 136 8.87 17.04 32.78
C ALA A 136 7.87 18.08 32.27
N LEU A 137 7.81 19.26 32.90
CA LEU A 137 6.97 20.36 32.45
C LEU A 137 7.38 20.90 31.07
N ALA A 138 8.68 21.00 30.80
CA ALA A 138 9.20 21.43 29.51
C ALA A 138 8.84 20.44 28.42
N ILE A 139 8.94 19.12 28.67
CA ILE A 139 8.52 18.05 27.76
C ILE A 139 7.03 18.18 27.45
N ALA A 140 6.17 18.24 28.46
CA ALA A 140 4.72 18.35 28.26
C ALA A 140 4.35 19.62 27.49
N THR A 141 5.03 20.73 27.76
CA THR A 141 4.81 22.00 27.05
C THR A 141 5.19 21.88 25.58
N ALA A 142 6.33 21.28 25.25
CA ALA A 142 6.80 21.14 23.88
C ALA A 142 5.83 20.28 23.03
N ILE A 143 5.38 19.14 23.59
CA ILE A 143 4.43 18.25 22.90
C ILE A 143 3.09 18.95 22.66
N ASN A 144 2.55 19.64 23.66
CA ASN A 144 1.25 20.33 23.54
C ASN A 144 1.29 21.58 22.63
N LEU A 145 2.46 22.09 22.28
CA LEU A 145 2.62 23.17 21.29
C LEU A 145 2.52 22.66 19.86
N ASP A 146 2.77 21.40 19.64
CA ASP A 146 2.61 20.77 18.33
C ASP A 146 1.16 20.34 18.13
N LEU A 147 0.44 21.06 17.27
CA LEU A 147 -0.97 20.81 17.01
C LEU A 147 -1.22 19.52 16.22
N GLU A 148 -0.21 18.97 15.55
CA GLU A 148 -0.31 17.72 14.79
C GLU A 148 0.06 16.49 15.62
N ALA A 149 0.63 16.69 16.83
CA ALA A 149 1.04 15.59 17.69
C ALA A 149 -0.12 14.63 18.00
N PRO A 150 0.10 13.30 17.87
CA PRO A 150 -0.94 12.31 18.14
C PRO A 150 -1.15 12.07 19.65
N PHE A 151 -0.45 12.82 20.50
CA PHE A 151 -0.57 12.78 21.96
C PHE A 151 -0.80 14.17 22.54
N THR A 152 -1.57 14.20 23.64
CA THR A 152 -1.53 15.31 24.60
C THR A 152 -0.66 14.92 25.79
N ALA A 153 -0.03 15.87 26.44
CA ALA A 153 0.91 15.61 27.53
C ALA A 153 0.54 16.36 28.83
N ALA A 154 0.64 15.68 29.97
CA ALA A 154 0.50 16.27 31.30
C ALA A 154 1.69 15.89 32.17
N ALA A 155 2.23 16.85 32.95
CA ALA A 155 3.40 16.63 33.80
C ALA A 155 3.02 16.72 35.30
N VAL A 156 3.44 15.74 36.08
CA VAL A 156 3.29 15.71 37.53
C VAL A 156 4.57 15.15 38.15
N VAL A 157 5.30 15.99 38.89
CA VAL A 157 6.49 15.61 39.69
C VAL A 157 7.43 14.64 38.95
N GLY A 158 8.07 15.08 37.88
CA GLY A 158 9.04 14.25 37.13
C GLY A 158 8.41 13.19 36.20
N VAL A 159 7.11 13.00 36.20
CA VAL A 159 6.42 12.08 35.32
C VAL A 159 5.60 12.86 34.29
N VAL A 160 5.83 12.55 33.01
CA VAL A 160 5.00 13.04 31.90
C VAL A 160 4.08 11.90 31.48
N THR A 161 2.77 12.13 31.52
CA THR A 161 1.79 11.21 30.95
C THR A 161 1.38 11.71 29.56
N LEU A 162 1.63 10.89 28.55
CA LEU A 162 1.19 11.09 27.18
C LEU A 162 -0.13 10.33 26.99
N THR A 163 -1.19 11.04 26.60
CA THR A 163 -2.50 10.44 26.30
C THR A 163 -2.75 10.55 24.82
N ALA A 164 -2.96 9.42 24.14
CA ALA A 164 -3.26 9.41 22.70
C ALA A 164 -4.55 10.18 22.39
N VAL A 165 -4.54 10.91 21.28
CA VAL A 165 -5.67 11.73 20.83
C VAL A 165 -6.79 10.84 20.30
N ASN A 166 -6.47 9.88 19.44
CA ASN A 166 -7.44 8.89 19.00
C ASN A 166 -7.49 7.70 19.96
N LEU A 167 -8.71 7.24 20.24
CA LEU A 167 -8.99 6.11 21.11
C LEU A 167 -8.82 4.78 20.36
N GLY A 168 -8.79 3.68 21.10
CA GLY A 168 -8.77 2.35 20.49
C GLY A 168 -7.38 1.78 20.26
N THR A 169 -7.34 0.61 19.62
CA THR A 169 -6.11 -0.20 19.46
C THR A 169 -5.10 0.41 18.52
N VAL A 170 -5.51 1.25 17.57
CA VAL A 170 -4.62 1.92 16.60
C VAL A 170 -3.58 2.83 17.27
N ALA A 171 -3.89 3.34 18.48
CA ALA A 171 -2.96 4.14 19.26
C ALA A 171 -1.79 3.32 19.84
N ASN A 172 -1.92 2.00 19.94
CA ASN A 172 -0.87 1.12 20.46
C ASN A 172 0.37 1.04 19.56
N ASP A 173 0.23 1.43 18.30
CA ASP A 173 1.31 1.48 17.32
C ASP A 173 2.14 2.78 17.35
N LEU A 174 1.73 3.75 18.18
CA LEU A 174 2.46 5.02 18.30
C LEU A 174 3.72 4.82 19.15
N GLY A 175 4.90 5.08 18.59
CA GLY A 175 6.15 4.96 19.30
C GLY A 175 6.42 6.13 20.25
N VAL A 176 7.02 5.87 21.41
CA VAL A 176 7.49 6.88 22.36
C VAL A 176 8.94 6.59 22.73
N GLU A 177 9.80 7.60 22.65
CA GLU A 177 11.22 7.46 22.95
C GLU A 177 11.77 8.68 23.70
N ALA A 178 12.67 8.42 24.64
CA ALA A 178 13.44 9.46 25.31
C ALA A 178 14.94 9.24 25.02
N LYS A 179 15.55 10.17 24.28
CA LYS A 179 16.95 10.11 23.83
C LYS A 179 17.80 11.19 24.49
N GLY A 180 19.09 10.97 24.50
CA GLY A 180 20.07 11.91 25.00
C GLY A 180 20.44 11.63 26.44
N ALA A 181 21.47 12.32 26.91
CA ALA A 181 21.97 12.23 28.28
C ALA A 181 22.32 13.63 28.78
N VAL A 182 21.80 13.99 29.95
CA VAL A 182 22.11 15.23 30.63
C VAL A 182 22.71 14.85 32.00
N ALA A 183 23.84 15.45 32.34
CA ALA A 183 24.49 15.15 33.64
C ALA A 183 23.54 15.47 34.79
N GLY A 184 23.44 14.56 35.76
CA GLY A 184 22.50 14.65 36.89
C GLY A 184 21.09 14.11 36.63
N ILE A 185 20.65 13.97 35.38
CA ILE A 185 19.44 13.21 35.04
C ILE A 185 19.83 11.73 34.93
N THR A 186 19.38 10.93 35.89
CA THR A 186 19.80 9.53 36.07
C THR A 186 18.82 8.51 35.53
N GLY A 187 17.60 8.93 35.13
CA GLY A 187 16.59 8.05 34.58
C GLY A 187 15.68 8.76 33.57
N GLN A 188 15.36 8.04 32.50
CA GLN A 188 14.42 8.43 31.45
C GLN A 188 13.66 7.17 31.01
N ALA A 189 12.75 6.70 31.89
CA ALA A 189 12.05 5.46 31.62
C ALA A 189 10.73 5.73 30.89
N VAL A 190 10.48 4.99 29.78
CA VAL A 190 9.23 4.99 29.03
C VAL A 190 8.46 3.72 29.36
N ALA A 191 7.20 3.84 29.74
CA ALA A 191 6.35 2.70 30.05
C ALA A 191 4.90 2.93 29.65
N GLU A 192 4.25 1.90 29.14
CA GLU A 192 2.80 1.93 28.94
C GLU A 192 2.09 1.87 30.29
N SER A 193 1.16 2.80 30.51
CA SER A 193 0.33 2.82 31.71
C SER A 193 -1.09 2.32 31.46
N VAL A 194 -1.64 2.62 30.27
CA VAL A 194 -2.95 2.15 29.81
C VAL A 194 -2.85 1.81 28.32
N PRO A 195 -3.14 0.58 27.91
CA PRO A 195 -3.24 0.26 26.48
C PRO A 195 -4.53 0.83 25.88
N GLY A 196 -4.46 1.27 24.62
CA GLY A 196 -5.63 1.63 23.85
C GLY A 196 -6.52 0.41 23.60
N ALA A 197 -7.83 0.58 23.73
CA ALA A 197 -8.79 -0.51 23.59
C ALA A 197 -10.12 -0.01 23.04
N THR A 198 -10.87 -0.92 22.43
CA THR A 198 -12.19 -0.71 21.81
C THR A 198 -12.10 0.25 20.61
N ASP A 199 -12.19 -0.31 19.42
CA ASP A 199 -12.15 0.42 18.16
C ASP A 199 -13.56 0.84 17.71
N PRO A 200 -13.67 1.73 16.71
CA PRO A 200 -14.94 2.06 16.07
C PRO A 200 -15.63 0.82 15.50
N THR A 201 -16.94 0.92 15.26
CA THR A 201 -17.70 -0.12 14.56
C THR A 201 -17.26 -0.15 13.09
N LEU A 202 -16.73 -1.28 12.64
CA LEU A 202 -16.19 -1.46 11.28
C LEU A 202 -17.19 -2.13 10.32
N THR A 203 -18.32 -2.61 10.80
CA THR A 203 -19.38 -3.23 9.99
C THR A 203 -20.02 -2.19 9.08
N ASP A 204 -20.26 -2.55 7.82
CA ASP A 204 -20.94 -1.74 6.81
C ASP A 204 -20.27 -0.39 6.47
N VAL A 205 -19.07 -0.12 7.00
CA VAL A 205 -18.31 1.12 6.76
C VAL A 205 -18.05 1.35 5.27
N LEU A 206 -17.81 0.26 4.52
CA LEU A 206 -17.49 0.32 3.09
C LEU A 206 -18.71 0.37 2.16
N ASP A 207 -19.93 0.33 2.68
CA ASP A 207 -21.16 0.38 1.86
C ASP A 207 -21.30 1.68 1.08
N VAL A 208 -20.75 2.78 1.62
CA VAL A 208 -20.73 4.08 0.95
C VAL A 208 -19.70 4.15 -0.19
N ALA A 209 -18.76 3.21 -0.25
CA ALA A 209 -17.67 3.15 -1.22
C ALA A 209 -18.10 2.38 -2.49
N THR A 210 -19.01 2.96 -3.27
CA THR A 210 -19.59 2.31 -4.46
C THR A 210 -18.66 2.29 -5.68
N LEU A 211 -17.66 3.16 -5.71
CA LEU A 211 -16.70 3.28 -6.81
C LEU A 211 -15.59 2.22 -6.70
N ARG A 212 -14.80 2.05 -7.76
CA ARG A 212 -13.59 1.21 -7.70
C ARG A 212 -12.50 1.93 -6.93
N TYR A 213 -11.92 1.23 -5.97
CA TYR A 213 -10.72 1.64 -5.25
C TYR A 213 -9.64 0.57 -5.45
N GLN A 214 -8.58 0.92 -6.19
CA GLN A 214 -7.47 0.01 -6.43
C GLN A 214 -6.63 -0.23 -5.17
N GLY A 215 -6.67 0.71 -4.23
CA GLY A 215 -6.04 0.59 -2.91
C GLY A 215 -6.97 1.07 -1.82
N ILE A 216 -7.03 0.34 -0.71
CA ILE A 216 -7.75 0.71 0.50
C ILE A 216 -6.76 0.65 1.66
N VAL A 217 -6.58 1.73 2.40
CA VAL A 217 -5.80 1.71 3.65
C VAL A 217 -6.75 1.49 4.81
N TRP A 218 -6.49 0.41 5.53
CA TRP A 218 -7.33 -0.09 6.61
C TRP A 218 -6.49 -0.26 7.88
N PRO A 219 -6.61 0.60 8.89
CA PRO A 219 -5.70 0.64 10.04
C PRO A 219 -5.79 -0.52 11.01
N TRP A 220 -6.85 -1.31 10.97
CA TRP A 220 -7.12 -2.37 11.95
C TRP A 220 -6.70 -3.74 11.40
N SER A 221 -5.85 -4.45 12.12
CA SER A 221 -5.16 -5.64 11.62
C SER A 221 -5.64 -6.98 12.22
N SER A 222 -6.47 -7.00 13.27
CA SER A 222 -6.94 -8.28 13.80
C SER A 222 -7.86 -9.02 12.82
N ASN A 223 -7.90 -10.35 12.87
CA ASN A 223 -8.68 -11.16 11.93
C ASN A 223 -10.17 -10.79 11.87
N THR A 224 -10.75 -10.36 12.99
CA THR A 224 -12.15 -9.90 13.02
C THR A 224 -12.32 -8.50 12.46
N GLN A 225 -11.28 -7.69 12.50
CA GLN A 225 -11.30 -6.30 12.03
C GLN A 225 -10.96 -6.19 10.55
N THR A 226 -10.20 -7.14 9.98
CA THR A 226 -9.93 -7.20 8.53
C THR A 226 -11.10 -7.80 7.74
N GLN A 227 -11.95 -8.62 8.39
CA GLN A 227 -13.05 -9.31 7.72
C GLN A 227 -13.97 -8.38 6.90
N PRO A 228 -14.39 -7.18 7.38
CA PRO A 228 -15.24 -6.30 6.59
C PRO A 228 -14.61 -5.84 5.27
N VAL A 229 -13.31 -5.54 5.26
CA VAL A 229 -12.63 -5.13 4.04
C VAL A 229 -12.34 -6.31 3.11
N GLU A 230 -12.08 -7.50 3.66
CA GLU A 230 -11.92 -8.72 2.88
C GLU A 230 -13.24 -9.12 2.20
N ASP A 231 -14.36 -9.11 2.92
CA ASP A 231 -15.70 -9.40 2.37
C ASP A 231 -16.08 -8.39 1.27
N TYR A 232 -15.80 -7.11 1.50
CA TYR A 232 -16.03 -6.07 0.50
C TYR A 232 -15.23 -6.31 -0.78
N LEU A 233 -13.94 -6.64 -0.68
CA LEU A 233 -13.07 -6.88 -1.82
C LEU A 233 -13.40 -8.21 -2.51
N ALA A 234 -13.72 -9.26 -1.78
CA ALA A 234 -14.11 -10.55 -2.33
C ALA A 234 -15.34 -10.45 -3.24
N THR A 235 -16.34 -9.64 -2.87
CA THR A 235 -17.52 -9.40 -3.72
C THR A 235 -17.19 -8.63 -4.99
N ARG A 236 -16.07 -7.92 -5.03
CA ARG A 236 -15.66 -7.04 -6.13
C ARG A 236 -14.66 -7.69 -7.07
N PHE A 237 -13.93 -8.69 -6.62
CA PHE A 237 -12.87 -9.35 -7.39
C PHE A 237 -13.40 -9.98 -8.70
N ASN A 238 -14.56 -10.62 -8.66
CA ASN A 238 -15.21 -11.25 -9.81
C ASN A 238 -16.54 -10.59 -10.17
N ALA A 239 -16.66 -9.28 -10.01
CA ALA A 239 -17.91 -8.59 -10.34
C ALA A 239 -18.25 -8.73 -11.81
N ASP A 240 -19.49 -9.15 -12.09
CA ASP A 240 -20.02 -9.19 -13.44
C ASP A 240 -20.13 -7.76 -14.02
N ASN A 241 -19.82 -7.61 -15.30
CA ASN A 241 -19.99 -6.35 -16.05
C ASN A 241 -19.14 -5.15 -15.61
N ALA A 242 -18.23 -5.31 -14.66
CA ALA A 242 -17.33 -4.23 -14.22
C ALA A 242 -16.02 -4.79 -13.65
N ILE A 243 -14.95 -4.02 -13.77
CA ILE A 243 -13.71 -4.26 -13.05
C ILE A 243 -13.74 -3.38 -11.81
N THR A 244 -13.88 -3.98 -10.64
CA THR A 244 -14.05 -3.26 -9.35
C THR A 244 -13.09 -3.74 -8.27
N ASP A 245 -12.17 -4.62 -8.59
CA ASP A 245 -11.15 -5.16 -7.70
C ASP A 245 -10.21 -4.09 -7.14
N GLY A 246 -9.65 -4.39 -5.99
CA GLY A 246 -8.69 -3.57 -5.27
C GLY A 246 -7.91 -4.41 -4.27
N VAL A 247 -7.00 -3.79 -3.53
CA VAL A 247 -6.20 -4.43 -2.48
C VAL A 247 -6.21 -3.56 -1.23
N ALA A 248 -6.41 -4.17 -0.06
CA ALA A 248 -6.33 -3.52 1.22
C ALA A 248 -4.91 -3.59 1.82
N PHE A 249 -4.51 -2.55 2.50
CA PHE A 249 -3.24 -2.41 3.18
C PHE A 249 -3.47 -2.12 4.65
N THR A 250 -2.93 -2.98 5.52
CA THR A 250 -2.97 -2.79 6.95
C THR A 250 -1.57 -2.94 7.55
N GLY A 251 -1.32 -2.27 8.66
CA GLY A 251 -0.08 -2.43 9.43
C GLY A 251 -0.34 -3.20 10.71
N HIS A 252 0.64 -3.96 11.17
CA HIS A 252 0.58 -4.72 12.41
C HIS A 252 1.91 -4.63 13.15
N VAL A 253 1.86 -4.14 14.38
CA VAL A 253 3.03 -4.02 15.27
C VAL A 253 2.88 -5.02 16.42
N SER A 254 3.80 -5.99 16.50
CA SER A 254 3.71 -7.05 17.49
C SER A 254 5.03 -7.79 17.69
N SER A 255 5.07 -8.76 18.60
CA SER A 255 6.12 -9.77 18.65
C SER A 255 6.03 -10.74 17.45
N HIS A 256 7.12 -11.43 17.15
CA HIS A 256 7.16 -12.44 16.07
C HIS A 256 6.08 -13.52 16.23
N ALA A 257 5.90 -14.03 17.45
CA ALA A 257 4.91 -15.07 17.70
C ALA A 257 3.45 -14.60 17.50
N GLU A 258 3.15 -13.36 17.88
CA GLU A 258 1.84 -12.74 17.69
C GLU A 258 1.57 -12.49 16.20
N ALA A 259 2.57 -12.00 15.46
CA ALA A 259 2.46 -11.80 14.02
C ALA A 259 2.15 -13.11 13.29
N LEU A 260 2.89 -14.19 13.58
CA LEU A 260 2.60 -15.51 13.02
C LEU A 260 1.20 -16.01 13.39
N THR A 261 0.75 -15.77 14.62
CA THR A 261 -0.59 -16.15 15.06
C THR A 261 -1.68 -15.41 14.29
N LEU A 262 -1.50 -14.10 14.07
CA LEU A 262 -2.41 -13.29 13.24
C LEU A 262 -2.51 -13.86 11.83
N LEU A 263 -1.37 -14.11 11.19
CA LEU A 263 -1.29 -14.54 9.80
C LEU A 263 -1.91 -15.91 9.56
N THR A 264 -1.89 -16.83 10.56
CA THR A 264 -2.57 -18.13 10.42
C THR A 264 -4.09 -18.05 10.23
N GLY A 265 -4.71 -16.93 10.60
CA GLY A 265 -6.14 -16.70 10.43
C GLY A 265 -6.52 -15.97 9.14
N LEU A 266 -5.53 -15.60 8.30
CA LEU A 266 -5.73 -14.82 7.08
C LEU A 266 -5.35 -15.65 5.84
N ASN A 267 -6.12 -15.53 4.77
CA ASN A 267 -5.81 -16.13 3.47
C ASN A 267 -6.52 -15.39 2.34
N SER A 268 -6.11 -14.15 2.08
CA SER A 268 -6.73 -13.28 1.08
C SER A 268 -5.70 -12.73 0.11
N HIS A 269 -5.98 -12.81 -1.18
CA HIS A 269 -5.17 -12.18 -2.22
C HIS A 269 -5.35 -10.66 -2.29
N ASP A 270 -6.40 -10.15 -1.63
CA ASP A 270 -6.75 -8.73 -1.63
C ASP A 270 -6.30 -8.02 -0.33
N LEU A 271 -5.53 -8.69 0.52
CA LEU A 271 -5.03 -8.13 1.78
C LEU A 271 -3.51 -8.25 1.89
N VAL A 272 -2.86 -7.13 2.16
CA VAL A 272 -1.43 -7.04 2.49
C VAL A 272 -1.29 -6.56 3.93
N VAL A 273 -0.57 -7.32 4.75
CA VAL A 273 -0.25 -6.97 6.14
C VAL A 273 1.22 -6.57 6.21
N PHE A 274 1.47 -5.31 6.60
CA PHE A 274 2.82 -4.83 6.90
C PHE A 274 3.17 -5.16 8.33
N SER A 275 4.09 -6.10 8.53
CA SER A 275 4.55 -6.50 9.87
C SER A 275 5.74 -5.67 10.30
N ASP A 276 5.62 -5.01 11.45
CA ASP A 276 6.72 -4.33 12.13
C ASP A 276 6.87 -4.88 13.56
N LYS A 277 8.11 -4.91 14.04
CA LYS A 277 8.42 -5.49 15.35
C LYS A 277 8.10 -4.52 16.48
N GLN A 278 7.38 -5.00 17.46
CA GLN A 278 7.20 -4.29 18.72
C GLN A 278 8.49 -4.35 19.53
N GLU A 279 9.03 -3.21 19.88
CA GLU A 279 10.20 -3.08 20.75
C GLU A 279 9.82 -2.40 22.06
N SER A 280 10.45 -2.88 23.14
CA SER A 280 10.28 -2.32 24.49
C SER A 280 11.63 -2.30 25.19
N GLU A 281 12.19 -1.12 25.34
CA GLU A 281 13.44 -0.85 26.04
C GLU A 281 13.16 0.11 27.20
N THR A 282 14.14 0.35 28.05
CA THR A 282 13.97 1.26 29.21
C THR A 282 13.47 2.65 28.77
N ASN A 283 13.97 3.16 27.69
CA ASN A 283 13.69 4.50 27.19
C ASN A 283 12.93 4.51 25.83
N TYR A 284 12.43 3.35 25.41
CA TYR A 284 11.70 3.19 24.15
C TYR A 284 10.53 2.22 24.28
N LEU A 285 9.41 2.57 23.69
CA LEU A 285 8.25 1.70 23.51
C LEU A 285 7.57 2.00 22.18
N GLY A 286 7.55 1.04 21.27
CA GLY A 286 6.89 1.24 19.98
C GLY A 286 7.38 0.30 18.89
N PRO A 287 7.00 0.54 17.61
CA PRO A 287 7.48 -0.22 16.48
C PRO A 287 8.98 -0.02 16.26
N ALA A 288 9.70 -1.04 15.82
CA ALA A 288 11.15 -0.97 15.57
C ALA A 288 11.53 0.22 14.67
N GLN A 289 10.69 0.51 13.69
CA GLN A 289 10.72 1.70 12.89
C GLN A 289 9.74 2.72 13.49
N ASN A 290 10.26 3.68 14.25
CA ASN A 290 9.48 4.58 15.10
C ASN A 290 8.52 5.49 14.30
N GLU A 291 7.53 4.85 13.67
CA GLU A 291 6.43 5.45 12.92
C GLU A 291 5.20 4.57 13.02
N ALA A 292 4.01 5.15 13.06
CA ALA A 292 2.76 4.41 13.20
C ALA A 292 2.48 3.50 11.97
N SER A 293 1.94 2.32 12.22
CA SER A 293 1.68 1.30 11.19
C SER A 293 0.72 1.79 10.09
N TYR A 294 -0.33 2.53 10.46
CA TYR A 294 -1.29 3.10 9.52
C TYR A 294 -0.68 4.17 8.60
N LYS A 295 0.33 4.92 9.06
CA LYS A 295 1.08 5.86 8.22
C LYS A 295 1.94 5.12 7.19
N LYS A 296 2.60 4.03 7.59
CA LYS A 296 3.37 3.15 6.69
C LYS A 296 2.48 2.55 5.60
N ALA A 297 1.30 2.06 5.96
CA ALA A 297 0.32 1.53 5.01
C ALA A 297 -0.16 2.62 4.02
N ALA A 298 -0.43 3.84 4.50
CA ALA A 298 -0.83 4.96 3.66
C ALA A 298 0.29 5.40 2.70
N LEU A 299 1.53 5.46 3.19
CA LEU A 299 2.72 5.77 2.41
C LEU A 299 2.93 4.74 1.28
N PHE A 300 2.85 3.44 1.61
CA PHE A 300 2.98 2.38 0.62
C PHE A 300 1.84 2.42 -0.42
N ALA A 301 0.60 2.64 0.00
CA ALA A 301 -0.53 2.79 -0.91
C ALA A 301 -0.31 3.97 -1.89
N GLY A 302 0.29 5.06 -1.42
CA GLY A 302 0.72 6.19 -2.25
C GLY A 302 1.74 5.78 -3.30
N ILE A 303 2.81 5.07 -2.91
CA ILE A 303 3.86 4.58 -3.81
C ILE A 303 3.27 3.59 -4.84
N ARG A 304 2.47 2.61 -4.37
CA ARG A 304 1.83 1.65 -5.27
C ARG A 304 0.94 2.34 -6.30
N SER A 305 0.08 3.25 -5.86
CA SER A 305 -0.83 3.96 -6.75
C SER A 305 -0.08 4.84 -7.75
N LEU A 306 1.06 5.43 -7.36
CA LEU A 306 1.94 6.14 -8.29
C LEU A 306 2.51 5.19 -9.35
N ARG A 307 2.97 4.01 -8.95
CA ARG A 307 3.50 2.98 -9.87
C ARG A 307 2.43 2.47 -10.84
N LEU A 308 1.21 2.24 -10.36
CA LEU A 308 0.08 1.79 -11.20
C LEU A 308 -0.47 2.90 -12.10
N THR A 309 -0.46 4.17 -11.63
CA THR A 309 -0.91 5.34 -12.42
C THR A 309 0.09 5.69 -13.51
N ALA A 310 1.33 5.42 -13.26
CA ALA A 310 2.37 5.55 -14.25
C ALA A 310 2.12 4.47 -15.32
N ASP A 311 1.04 4.63 -16.06
CA ASP A 311 0.71 3.84 -17.23
C ASP A 311 1.84 3.88 -18.23
N ALA A 312 2.00 2.78 -18.94
CA ALA A 312 2.99 2.58 -19.97
C ALA A 312 3.02 3.70 -21.03
N SER A 313 1.92 4.43 -21.24
CA SER A 313 1.85 5.54 -22.20
C SER A 313 2.27 6.90 -21.62
N ILE A 314 1.99 7.16 -20.35
CA ILE A 314 2.21 8.48 -19.72
C ILE A 314 3.48 8.47 -18.86
N SER A 315 3.84 7.35 -18.28
CA SER A 315 4.88 7.27 -17.27
C SER A 315 6.28 7.06 -17.78
N ARG A 316 6.47 6.84 -19.05
CA ARG A 316 7.83 6.81 -19.63
C ARG A 316 8.65 8.04 -19.27
N PHE A 317 8.00 9.17 -18.99
CA PHE A 317 8.65 10.40 -18.58
C PHE A 317 8.83 10.56 -17.06
N LEU A 318 7.85 10.19 -16.26
CA LEU A 318 7.89 10.39 -14.80
C LEU A 318 8.62 9.27 -14.06
N VAL A 319 8.44 8.03 -14.52
CA VAL A 319 9.11 6.87 -13.92
C VAL A 319 10.55 6.76 -14.40
N SER A 320 10.89 7.29 -15.58
CA SER A 320 12.25 7.19 -16.12
C SER A 320 13.30 7.96 -15.32
N SER A 321 12.91 8.98 -14.56
CA SER A 321 13.87 9.75 -13.76
C SER A 321 14.07 9.23 -12.34
N ALA A 322 13.04 8.65 -11.72
CA ALA A 322 13.09 8.23 -10.32
C ALA A 322 13.18 6.69 -10.16
N SER A 323 12.59 5.89 -11.06
CA SER A 323 12.60 4.44 -10.94
C SER A 323 13.56 3.74 -11.89
N LYS A 324 14.05 4.41 -12.91
CA LYS A 324 15.01 3.85 -13.87
C LYS A 324 16.32 3.44 -13.21
N ASP A 325 16.71 4.15 -12.17
CA ASP A 325 17.94 3.88 -11.42
C ASP A 325 17.78 2.73 -10.42
N GLN A 326 16.55 2.41 -10.00
CA GLN A 326 16.28 1.29 -9.09
C GLN A 326 15.81 0.02 -9.79
N PHE A 327 15.02 0.10 -10.85
CA PHE A 327 14.32 -1.08 -11.36
C PHE A 327 14.40 -1.32 -12.87
N GLY A 328 14.88 -0.39 -13.68
CA GLY A 328 15.16 -0.58 -15.13
C GLY A 328 13.97 -1.03 -15.99
N GLY A 329 12.73 -1.03 -15.47
CA GLY A 329 11.57 -1.62 -16.11
C GLY A 329 10.70 -0.63 -16.88
N THR A 330 10.03 -1.13 -17.92
CA THR A 330 9.13 -0.36 -18.80
C THR A 330 7.65 -0.60 -18.51
N ALA A 331 7.32 -1.65 -17.75
CA ALA A 331 5.93 -1.98 -17.39
C ALA A 331 5.74 -1.94 -15.87
N LEU A 332 4.86 -1.09 -15.39
CA LEU A 332 4.69 -0.82 -13.97
C LEU A 332 4.02 -1.94 -13.20
N ALA A 333 3.04 -2.60 -13.81
CA ALA A 333 2.34 -3.71 -13.19
C ALA A 333 3.25 -4.94 -12.97
N SER A 334 4.36 -5.03 -13.70
CA SER A 334 5.34 -6.11 -13.55
C SER A 334 6.55 -5.73 -12.69
N LEU A 335 6.62 -4.48 -12.20
CA LEU A 335 7.72 -4.07 -11.33
C LEU A 335 7.60 -4.71 -9.95
N PRO A 336 8.67 -5.35 -9.45
CA PRO A 336 8.65 -5.88 -8.09
C PRO A 336 8.55 -4.75 -7.07
N TYR A 337 7.86 -5.03 -5.98
CA TYR A 337 7.89 -4.17 -4.80
C TYR A 337 9.05 -4.54 -3.86
N PHE A 338 9.91 -5.45 -4.27
CA PHE A 338 11.05 -5.93 -3.50
C PHE A 338 11.94 -4.77 -3.05
N ASN A 339 12.28 -4.75 -1.76
CA ASN A 339 13.12 -3.73 -1.14
C ASN A 339 12.68 -2.29 -1.46
N THR A 340 11.36 -2.04 -1.52
CA THR A 340 10.86 -0.68 -1.75
C THR A 340 11.29 0.23 -0.62
N VAL A 341 12.04 1.29 -0.96
CA VAL A 341 12.40 2.34 -0.03
C VAL A 341 11.18 3.20 0.27
N LEU A 342 10.94 3.44 1.53
CA LEU A 342 9.94 4.37 2.04
C LEU A 342 10.69 5.59 2.59
N ALA A 343 11.07 6.50 1.70
CA ALA A 343 12.05 7.57 1.98
C ALA A 343 11.66 8.51 3.13
N GLU A 344 10.37 8.56 3.46
CA GLU A 344 9.86 9.41 4.54
C GLU A 344 9.89 8.70 5.93
N LEU A 345 10.36 7.46 5.99
CA LEU A 345 10.41 6.73 7.25
C LEU A 345 11.77 6.90 7.97
N PRO A 346 11.76 6.91 9.33
CA PRO A 346 12.99 6.93 10.10
C PRO A 346 13.79 5.64 9.94
N GLY A 347 15.09 5.70 10.19
CA GLY A 347 15.94 4.53 10.26
C GLY A 347 15.58 3.61 11.43
N ILE A 348 15.90 2.33 11.30
CA ILE A 348 15.79 1.39 12.42
C ILE A 348 17.07 1.49 13.27
N ALA A 349 16.93 1.73 14.56
CA ALA A 349 18.07 1.78 15.47
C ALA A 349 18.78 0.42 15.55
N ALA A 350 20.09 0.44 15.74
CA ALA A 350 20.88 -0.78 15.83
C ALA A 350 20.38 -1.71 16.94
N GLY A 351 20.13 -2.95 16.61
CA GLY A 351 19.62 -3.97 17.55
C GLY A 351 18.08 -4.08 17.59
N ARG A 352 17.36 -3.15 16.99
CA ARG A 352 15.91 -3.22 16.80
C ARG A 352 15.57 -3.86 15.46
N GLY A 353 14.33 -4.26 15.28
CA GLY A 353 13.82 -4.84 14.05
C GLY A 353 13.91 -6.36 14.00
N TRP A 354 13.41 -6.90 12.91
CA TRP A 354 13.39 -8.33 12.65
C TRP A 354 14.78 -8.86 12.28
N THR A 355 15.09 -10.09 12.68
CA THR A 355 16.24 -10.82 12.16
C THR A 355 15.92 -11.40 10.78
N ASP A 356 16.96 -11.74 9.99
CA ASP A 356 16.78 -12.33 8.65
C ASP A 356 15.90 -13.59 8.67
N LEU A 357 16.01 -14.43 9.71
CA LEU A 357 15.19 -15.63 9.87
C LEU A 357 13.72 -15.28 10.18
N GLU A 358 13.47 -14.27 11.01
CA GLU A 358 12.11 -13.80 11.30
C GLU A 358 11.48 -13.17 10.06
N ILE A 359 12.25 -12.42 9.26
CA ILE A 359 11.80 -11.87 7.98
C ILE A 359 11.38 -12.98 7.02
N GLU A 360 12.19 -14.02 6.86
CA GLU A 360 11.87 -15.18 6.02
C GLU A 360 10.58 -15.86 6.49
N GLN A 361 10.47 -16.15 7.80
CA GLN A 361 9.29 -16.80 8.37
C GLN A 361 8.01 -15.97 8.24
N LEU A 362 8.09 -14.66 8.41
CA LEU A 362 6.94 -13.76 8.26
C LEU A 362 6.52 -13.62 6.80
N THR A 363 7.48 -13.55 5.88
CA THR A 363 7.20 -13.50 4.44
C THR A 363 6.55 -14.81 3.96
N ASP A 364 7.05 -15.96 4.40
CA ASP A 364 6.48 -17.26 4.10
C ASP A 364 5.06 -17.43 4.70
N ALA A 365 4.78 -16.74 5.80
CA ALA A 365 3.46 -16.70 6.43
C ALA A 365 2.50 -15.67 5.80
N GLY A 366 2.92 -14.90 4.80
CA GLY A 366 2.06 -13.97 4.07
C GLY A 366 2.09 -12.51 4.59
N ALA A 367 3.16 -12.08 5.25
CA ALA A 367 3.36 -10.69 5.62
C ALA A 367 4.40 -9.98 4.75
N ALA A 368 4.15 -8.73 4.42
CA ALA A 368 5.16 -7.81 3.94
C ALA A 368 5.90 -7.22 5.14
N VAL A 369 7.22 -7.39 5.21
CA VAL A 369 7.99 -7.10 6.41
C VAL A 369 8.64 -5.73 6.35
N MET A 370 8.44 -4.93 7.40
CA MET A 370 9.11 -3.65 7.56
C MET A 370 10.56 -3.87 8.02
N GLY A 371 11.49 -3.08 7.47
CA GLY A 371 12.89 -3.26 7.78
C GLY A 371 13.78 -2.23 7.09
N VAL A 372 15.02 -2.63 6.85
CA VAL A 372 15.99 -1.86 6.07
C VAL A 372 16.43 -2.66 4.86
N ASN A 373 16.67 -1.98 3.75
CA ASN A 373 17.22 -2.63 2.56
C ASN A 373 18.73 -2.88 2.70
N SER A 374 19.35 -3.46 1.67
CA SER A 374 20.79 -3.75 1.64
C SER A 374 21.69 -2.51 1.70
N THR A 375 21.15 -1.32 1.46
CA THR A 375 21.85 -0.03 1.55
C THR A 375 21.64 0.66 2.91
N GLY A 376 20.79 0.09 3.77
CA GLY A 376 20.46 0.63 5.09
C GLY A 376 19.30 1.64 5.06
N ASP A 377 18.63 1.80 3.91
CA ASP A 377 17.47 2.69 3.82
C ASP A 377 16.22 2.00 4.38
N SER A 378 15.40 2.77 5.06
CA SER A 378 14.14 2.31 5.64
C SER A 378 13.11 1.95 4.58
N GLY A 379 12.34 0.90 4.82
CA GLY A 379 11.30 0.45 3.91
C GLY A 379 10.90 -0.99 4.12
N LEU A 380 10.70 -1.69 3.01
CA LEU A 380 10.33 -3.10 3.02
C LEU A 380 11.58 -3.97 2.90
N SER A 381 11.66 -5.00 3.72
CA SER A 381 12.68 -6.05 3.64
C SER A 381 12.11 -7.23 2.87
N GLY A 382 12.52 -7.35 1.60
CA GLY A 382 12.09 -8.47 0.77
C GLY A 382 10.90 -8.17 -0.13
N GLU A 383 10.13 -9.21 -0.42
CA GLU A 383 8.96 -9.18 -1.31
C GLU A 383 7.74 -8.61 -0.60
N VAL A 384 6.85 -7.99 -1.36
CA VAL A 384 5.51 -7.64 -0.87
C VAL A 384 4.56 -8.76 -1.22
N VAL A 385 4.16 -9.48 -0.20
CA VAL A 385 3.24 -10.61 -0.31
C VAL A 385 1.85 -10.23 0.20
N THR A 386 0.84 -10.90 -0.33
CA THR A 386 -0.52 -10.90 0.22
C THR A 386 -0.62 -12.00 1.28
N THR A 387 -1.72 -12.04 2.00
CA THR A 387 -1.95 -13.13 2.96
C THR A 387 -2.38 -14.44 2.28
N TYR A 388 -2.48 -14.50 0.96
CA TYR A 388 -2.92 -15.68 0.19
C TYR A 388 -1.81 -16.72 0.08
N LEU A 389 -2.04 -17.88 0.68
CA LEU A 389 -1.11 -19.01 0.70
C LEU A 389 -1.72 -20.31 0.20
N THR A 390 -3.04 -20.42 0.22
CA THR A 390 -3.75 -21.64 -0.15
C THR A 390 -4.97 -21.36 -1.02
N ASP A 391 -5.28 -22.30 -1.92
CA ASP A 391 -6.51 -22.30 -2.71
C ASP A 391 -7.76 -22.62 -1.87
N ALA A 392 -8.93 -22.57 -2.49
CA ALA A 392 -10.20 -22.91 -1.84
C ALA A 392 -10.29 -24.36 -1.32
N ALA A 393 -9.42 -25.26 -1.80
CA ALA A 393 -9.31 -26.63 -1.35
C ALA A 393 -8.22 -26.81 -0.26
N SER A 394 -7.64 -25.71 0.22
CA SER A 394 -6.54 -25.66 1.21
C SER A 394 -5.24 -26.32 0.71
N ASN A 395 -5.02 -26.37 -0.61
CA ASN A 395 -3.72 -26.74 -1.14
C ASN A 395 -2.82 -25.50 -1.23
N PRO A 396 -1.49 -25.64 -1.04
CA PRO A 396 -0.56 -24.53 -1.26
C PRO A 396 -0.69 -23.95 -2.67
N ASP A 397 -0.89 -22.63 -2.77
CA ASP A 397 -1.03 -21.93 -4.05
C ASP A 397 -0.28 -20.61 -4.01
N VAL A 398 0.58 -20.42 -5.00
CA VAL A 398 1.43 -19.22 -5.15
C VAL A 398 0.89 -18.21 -6.16
N THR A 399 -0.27 -18.48 -6.78
CA THR A 399 -0.79 -17.70 -7.90
C THR A 399 -0.98 -16.23 -7.55
N PHE A 400 -1.45 -15.94 -6.33
CA PHE A 400 -1.71 -14.59 -5.86
C PHE A 400 -0.92 -14.21 -4.60
N THR A 401 0.07 -15.00 -4.22
CA THR A 401 0.91 -14.73 -3.04
C THR A 401 1.64 -13.39 -3.15
N PHE A 402 2.06 -13.01 -4.35
CA PHE A 402 2.82 -11.77 -4.56
C PHE A 402 1.93 -10.66 -5.07
N LEU A 403 1.99 -9.49 -4.43
CA LEU A 403 1.18 -8.32 -4.80
C LEU A 403 1.33 -7.94 -6.28
N ASN A 404 2.52 -8.05 -6.84
CA ASN A 404 2.74 -7.76 -8.26
C ASN A 404 2.02 -8.73 -9.21
N PHE A 405 1.74 -9.97 -8.79
CA PHE A 405 0.93 -10.90 -9.58
C PHE A 405 -0.55 -10.51 -9.54
N VAL A 406 -1.04 -10.09 -8.39
CA VAL A 406 -2.40 -9.55 -8.23
C VAL A 406 -2.57 -8.32 -9.14
N ASP A 407 -1.63 -7.38 -9.09
CA ASP A 407 -1.66 -6.16 -9.90
C ASP A 407 -1.59 -6.46 -11.40
N THR A 408 -0.70 -7.37 -11.82
CA THR A 408 -0.56 -7.78 -13.21
C THR A 408 -1.83 -8.45 -13.72
N SER A 409 -2.40 -9.37 -12.94
CA SER A 409 -3.63 -10.07 -13.29
C SER A 409 -4.83 -9.12 -13.41
N SER A 410 -4.95 -8.16 -12.49
CA SER A 410 -5.98 -7.12 -12.52
C SER A 410 -5.86 -6.25 -13.77
N ASN A 411 -4.65 -5.81 -14.12
CA ASN A 411 -4.40 -5.00 -15.32
C ASN A 411 -4.68 -5.76 -16.62
N ILE A 412 -4.29 -7.04 -16.70
CA ILE A 412 -4.61 -7.90 -17.86
C ILE A 412 -6.13 -8.02 -18.00
N ARG A 413 -6.84 -8.31 -16.92
CA ARG A 413 -8.30 -8.42 -16.91
C ARG A 413 -8.98 -7.12 -17.35
N GLU A 414 -8.53 -5.98 -16.83
CA GLU A 414 -9.04 -4.66 -17.21
C GLU A 414 -8.80 -4.38 -18.70
N TYR A 415 -7.61 -4.69 -19.20
CA TYR A 415 -7.28 -4.51 -20.61
C TYR A 415 -8.18 -5.32 -21.54
N PHE A 416 -8.37 -6.62 -21.25
CA PHE A 416 -9.28 -7.47 -22.03
C PHE A 416 -10.72 -6.95 -21.94
N PHE A 417 -11.21 -6.66 -20.72
CA PHE A 417 -12.57 -6.18 -20.51
C PHE A 417 -12.88 -4.91 -21.32
N ASN A 418 -12.02 -3.89 -21.20
CA ASN A 418 -12.22 -2.62 -21.88
C ASN A 418 -12.18 -2.78 -23.41
N ASN A 419 -11.26 -3.59 -23.93
CA ASN A 419 -11.15 -3.84 -25.35
C ASN A 419 -12.32 -4.67 -25.91
N TYR A 420 -12.80 -5.69 -25.18
CA TYR A 420 -14.01 -6.41 -25.56
C TYR A 420 -15.23 -5.50 -25.58
N LYS A 421 -15.42 -4.70 -24.54
CA LYS A 421 -16.51 -3.73 -24.46
C LYS A 421 -16.46 -2.73 -25.62
N LYS A 422 -15.29 -2.18 -25.93
CA LYS A 422 -15.09 -1.25 -27.03
C LYS A 422 -15.36 -1.89 -28.40
N ARG A 423 -14.97 -3.15 -28.59
CA ARG A 423 -15.04 -3.85 -29.87
C ARG A 423 -16.40 -4.48 -30.15
N PHE A 424 -17.04 -5.06 -29.13
CA PHE A 424 -18.20 -5.95 -29.31
C PHE A 424 -19.51 -5.46 -28.68
N ALA A 425 -19.53 -4.34 -27.97
CA ALA A 425 -20.71 -3.86 -27.23
C ALA A 425 -22.00 -3.72 -28.09
N GLN A 426 -21.85 -3.53 -29.39
CA GLN A 426 -22.98 -3.37 -30.33
C GLN A 426 -23.01 -4.46 -31.39
N SER A 427 -22.27 -5.55 -31.20
CA SER A 427 -22.17 -6.63 -32.20
C SER A 427 -23.34 -7.61 -32.08
N ARG A 428 -23.72 -8.20 -33.22
CA ARG A 428 -24.67 -9.31 -33.32
C ARG A 428 -23.88 -10.61 -33.39
N LEU A 429 -24.35 -11.65 -32.72
CA LEU A 429 -23.72 -12.96 -32.76
C LEU A 429 -24.25 -13.82 -33.90
N THR A 430 -23.35 -14.58 -34.53
CA THR A 430 -23.69 -15.56 -35.58
C THR A 430 -22.72 -16.73 -35.57
N GLU A 431 -23.18 -17.93 -35.93
CA GLU A 431 -22.32 -19.10 -36.16
C GLU A 431 -21.59 -19.03 -37.50
N GLY A 432 -22.17 -18.31 -38.48
CA GLY A 432 -21.66 -18.29 -39.83
C GLY A 432 -20.55 -17.26 -40.07
N ASN A 433 -19.70 -17.56 -41.04
CA ASN A 433 -18.64 -16.66 -41.49
C ASN A 433 -19.23 -15.56 -42.43
N LEU A 434 -19.99 -14.63 -41.85
CA LEU A 434 -20.54 -13.49 -42.59
C LEU A 434 -19.49 -12.38 -42.70
N SER A 435 -18.77 -12.36 -43.81
CA SER A 435 -17.70 -11.41 -44.09
C SER A 435 -18.16 -9.96 -44.40
N ARG A 436 -19.42 -9.63 -44.23
CA ARG A 436 -19.99 -8.33 -44.64
C ARG A 436 -20.84 -7.68 -43.56
N GLY A 437 -20.21 -7.12 -42.56
CA GLY A 437 -20.89 -6.27 -41.58
C GLY A 437 -19.97 -5.95 -40.43
N ARG A 438 -19.80 -4.67 -40.12
CA ARG A 438 -18.95 -4.22 -38.99
C ARG A 438 -19.48 -4.65 -37.62
N ASP A 439 -20.77 -5.05 -37.57
CA ASP A 439 -21.51 -5.27 -36.33
C ASP A 439 -21.86 -6.75 -36.12
N VAL A 440 -21.06 -7.67 -36.68
CA VAL A 440 -21.26 -9.10 -36.54
C VAL A 440 -20.03 -9.74 -35.94
N ALA A 441 -20.23 -10.47 -34.85
CA ALA A 441 -19.21 -11.26 -34.17
C ALA A 441 -19.51 -12.76 -34.30
N ASN A 442 -18.49 -13.55 -34.52
CA ASN A 442 -18.52 -15.01 -34.49
C ASN A 442 -17.32 -15.53 -33.70
N GLU A 443 -17.28 -16.83 -33.42
CA GLU A 443 -16.20 -17.48 -32.67
C GLU A 443 -14.83 -17.10 -33.25
N LEU A 444 -14.63 -17.22 -34.55
CA LEU A 444 -13.36 -16.96 -35.21
C LEU A 444 -12.90 -15.49 -35.04
N SER A 445 -13.84 -14.54 -35.17
CA SER A 445 -13.51 -13.11 -35.03
C SER A 445 -13.19 -12.73 -33.60
N ILE A 446 -13.85 -13.36 -32.62
CA ILE A 446 -13.59 -13.15 -31.19
C ILE A 446 -12.25 -13.78 -30.82
N ARG A 447 -11.99 -15.02 -31.24
CA ARG A 447 -10.70 -15.71 -31.04
C ARG A 447 -9.54 -14.91 -31.62
N ALA A 448 -9.62 -14.48 -32.86
CA ALA A 448 -8.57 -13.69 -33.51
C ALA A 448 -8.33 -12.34 -32.81
N PHE A 449 -9.38 -11.70 -32.32
CA PHE A 449 -9.25 -10.47 -31.55
C PHE A 449 -8.61 -10.72 -30.17
N THR A 450 -8.96 -11.80 -29.50
CA THR A 450 -8.36 -12.22 -28.22
C THR A 450 -6.86 -12.51 -28.37
N GLU A 451 -6.48 -13.22 -29.45
CA GLU A 451 -5.08 -13.47 -29.80
C GLU A 451 -4.30 -12.16 -30.07
N GLN A 452 -4.94 -11.20 -30.74
CA GLN A 452 -4.34 -9.87 -30.95
C GLN A 452 -4.11 -9.14 -29.62
N LEU A 453 -5.09 -9.15 -28.70
CA LEU A 453 -4.94 -8.53 -27.39
C LEU A 453 -3.79 -9.15 -26.59
N TYR A 454 -3.63 -10.48 -26.66
CA TYR A 454 -2.48 -11.15 -26.04
C TYR A 454 -1.15 -10.65 -26.64
N GLN A 455 -1.06 -10.55 -27.97
CA GLN A 455 0.14 -10.04 -28.62
C GLN A 455 0.45 -8.59 -28.26
N ASP A 456 -0.59 -7.76 -28.10
CA ASP A 456 -0.42 -6.38 -27.63
C ASP A 456 0.17 -6.34 -26.21
N LEU A 457 -0.31 -7.21 -25.30
CA LEU A 457 0.22 -7.31 -23.91
C LEU A 457 1.62 -7.92 -23.83
N SER A 458 2.02 -8.73 -24.82
CA SER A 458 3.38 -9.29 -24.93
C SER A 458 4.37 -8.35 -25.60
N GLY A 459 3.89 -7.24 -26.15
CA GLY A 459 4.68 -6.26 -26.89
C GLY A 459 5.61 -5.42 -26.02
N VAL A 460 6.47 -4.65 -26.69
CA VAL A 460 7.51 -3.81 -26.04
C VAL A 460 6.93 -2.78 -25.06
N ASP A 461 5.67 -2.43 -25.24
CA ASP A 461 5.04 -1.37 -24.46
C ASP A 461 4.47 -1.87 -23.12
N PHE A 462 4.09 -3.14 -23.01
CA PHE A 462 3.43 -3.68 -21.82
C PHE A 462 4.24 -4.75 -21.09
N VAL A 463 4.78 -5.73 -21.77
CA VAL A 463 5.54 -6.86 -21.17
C VAL A 463 4.83 -7.47 -19.94
N LEU A 464 3.51 -7.62 -20.02
CA LEU A 464 2.71 -8.20 -18.92
C LEU A 464 2.58 -9.72 -19.05
N VAL A 465 2.63 -10.22 -20.30
CA VAL A 465 2.55 -11.65 -20.61
C VAL A 465 3.80 -12.11 -21.34
N GLN A 466 4.07 -13.43 -21.31
CA GLN A 466 5.23 -14.02 -21.96
C GLN A 466 5.18 -13.80 -23.48
N SER A 467 6.30 -13.35 -24.07
CA SER A 467 6.40 -12.97 -25.49
C SER A 467 6.94 -14.07 -26.41
N GLY A 468 7.28 -15.24 -25.88
CA GLY A 468 7.82 -16.35 -26.68
C GLY A 468 6.77 -17.03 -27.56
N GLU A 469 7.21 -17.63 -28.69
CA GLU A 469 6.34 -18.41 -29.60
C GLU A 469 5.64 -19.56 -28.85
N ASP A 470 6.36 -20.26 -27.97
CA ASP A 470 5.81 -21.34 -27.16
C ASP A 470 4.69 -20.85 -26.24
N ALA A 471 4.87 -19.68 -25.59
CA ALA A 471 3.87 -19.09 -24.71
C ALA A 471 2.61 -18.65 -25.50
N PHE A 472 2.80 -18.08 -26.68
CA PHE A 472 1.68 -17.71 -27.53
C PHE A 472 0.94 -18.93 -28.08
N ASN A 473 1.64 -20.00 -28.45
CA ASN A 473 1.03 -21.26 -28.86
C ASN A 473 0.27 -21.90 -27.69
N PHE A 474 0.84 -21.93 -26.50
CA PHE A 474 0.14 -22.38 -25.29
C PHE A 474 -1.15 -21.58 -25.04
N PHE A 475 -1.09 -20.25 -25.16
CA PHE A 475 -2.28 -19.39 -25.02
C PHE A 475 -3.34 -19.76 -26.06
N LYS A 476 -2.99 -19.93 -27.34
CA LYS A 476 -3.95 -20.28 -28.42
C LYS A 476 -4.57 -21.65 -28.23
N GLU A 477 -3.79 -22.63 -27.78
CA GLU A 477 -4.27 -24.00 -27.54
C GLU A 477 -5.24 -24.09 -26.37
N ASN A 478 -5.10 -23.17 -25.39
CA ASN A 478 -5.95 -23.11 -24.22
C ASN A 478 -6.94 -21.91 -24.25
N LEU A 479 -7.15 -21.33 -25.41
CA LEU A 479 -8.22 -20.35 -25.63
C LEU A 479 -9.46 -21.05 -26.14
N ASP A 480 -10.52 -21.03 -25.35
CA ASP A 480 -11.83 -21.53 -25.75
C ASP A 480 -12.84 -20.39 -25.85
N VAL A 481 -13.69 -20.44 -26.89
CA VAL A 481 -14.71 -19.42 -27.16
C VAL A 481 -16.01 -20.13 -27.49
N GLU A 482 -16.96 -20.08 -26.59
CA GLU A 482 -18.28 -20.65 -26.76
C GLU A 482 -19.35 -19.59 -27.02
N LEU A 483 -20.23 -19.85 -28.01
CA LEU A 483 -21.34 -18.97 -28.37
C LEU A 483 -22.65 -19.58 -27.93
N ASP A 484 -23.42 -18.88 -27.09
CA ASP A 484 -24.83 -19.17 -26.85
C ASP A 484 -25.71 -18.17 -27.59
N LEU A 485 -26.18 -18.57 -28.78
CA LEU A 485 -26.99 -17.72 -29.63
C LEU A 485 -28.42 -17.52 -29.09
N ALA A 486 -28.89 -18.43 -28.21
CA ALA A 486 -30.25 -18.36 -27.68
C ALA A 486 -30.41 -17.17 -26.71
N VAL A 487 -29.35 -16.87 -25.95
CA VAL A 487 -29.34 -15.76 -25.00
C VAL A 487 -28.40 -14.62 -25.40
N GLY A 488 -27.68 -14.77 -26.52
CA GLY A 488 -26.74 -13.76 -27.01
C GLY A 488 -25.49 -13.64 -26.12
N LYS A 489 -25.00 -14.75 -25.53
CA LYS A 489 -23.87 -14.81 -24.64
C LYS A 489 -22.64 -15.39 -25.33
N VAL A 490 -21.47 -14.86 -24.99
CA VAL A 490 -20.17 -15.44 -25.34
C VAL A 490 -19.43 -15.76 -24.04
N THR A 491 -18.95 -17.00 -23.92
CA THR A 491 -18.05 -17.41 -22.84
C THR A 491 -16.66 -17.56 -23.43
N ILE A 492 -15.67 -16.94 -22.80
CA ILE A 492 -14.26 -17.02 -23.22
C ILE A 492 -13.47 -17.55 -22.03
N GLU A 493 -12.84 -18.70 -22.23
CA GLU A 493 -11.90 -19.27 -21.28
C GLU A 493 -10.50 -19.18 -21.86
N MET A 494 -9.53 -18.67 -21.07
CA MET A 494 -8.17 -18.47 -21.53
C MET A 494 -7.17 -18.65 -20.40
N PHE A 495 -6.03 -19.26 -20.72
CA PHE A 495 -4.88 -19.36 -19.82
C PHE A 495 -3.81 -18.40 -20.29
N VAL A 496 -3.53 -17.38 -19.48
CA VAL A 496 -2.60 -16.31 -19.84
C VAL A 496 -1.29 -16.50 -19.10
N PRO A 497 -0.19 -16.90 -19.78
CA PRO A 497 1.12 -16.99 -19.15
C PRO A 497 1.67 -15.60 -18.86
N ILE A 498 1.66 -15.20 -17.59
CA ILE A 498 2.17 -13.90 -17.13
C ILE A 498 3.71 -13.89 -17.05
N VAL A 499 4.29 -12.70 -17.13
CA VAL A 499 5.72 -12.49 -16.90
C VAL A 499 6.01 -12.59 -15.41
N THR A 500 6.92 -13.50 -15.05
CA THR A 500 7.40 -13.64 -13.67
C THR A 500 8.65 -12.80 -13.47
N GLN A 501 8.84 -12.31 -12.25
CA GLN A 501 9.99 -11.48 -11.92
C GLN A 501 11.20 -12.34 -11.56
N LEU A 502 12.39 -11.84 -11.90
CA LEU A 502 13.64 -12.47 -11.50
C LEU A 502 13.89 -12.22 -10.01
N ARG A 503 13.74 -13.26 -9.19
CA ARG A 503 13.92 -13.19 -7.74
C ARG A 503 15.29 -13.65 -7.28
N THR A 504 15.86 -14.66 -7.94
CA THR A 504 17.12 -15.27 -7.50
C THR A 504 18.02 -15.57 -8.68
N ILE A 505 19.29 -15.19 -8.58
CA ILE A 505 20.33 -15.60 -9.50
C ILE A 505 21.33 -16.44 -8.72
N ILE A 506 21.45 -17.72 -9.06
CA ILE A 506 22.46 -18.61 -8.50
C ILE A 506 23.55 -18.80 -9.54
N GLY A 507 24.74 -18.29 -9.28
CA GLY A 507 25.90 -18.40 -10.14
C GLY A 507 27.06 -19.12 -9.46
N THR A 508 27.71 -20.08 -10.18
CA THR A 508 28.94 -20.69 -9.72
C THR A 508 30.11 -20.19 -10.57
N ILE A 509 31.03 -19.47 -9.94
CA ILE A 509 32.28 -19.05 -10.60
C ILE A 509 33.33 -20.14 -10.39
N LYS A 510 33.74 -20.80 -11.45
CA LYS A 510 34.88 -21.74 -11.44
C LYS A 510 36.13 -20.98 -11.83
N ILE A 511 37.07 -20.84 -10.89
CA ILE A 511 38.38 -20.23 -11.16
C ILE A 511 39.33 -21.36 -11.61
N ALA A 512 39.84 -21.28 -12.82
CA ALA A 512 40.89 -22.15 -13.28
C ALA A 512 42.22 -21.38 -13.32
N PHE A 513 43.25 -21.92 -12.71
CA PHE A 513 44.62 -21.40 -12.89
C PHE A 513 45.16 -21.98 -14.20
N SER A 514 45.64 -21.12 -15.08
CA SER A 514 46.38 -21.55 -16.27
C SER A 514 47.66 -22.23 -15.79
N THR A 515 47.76 -23.53 -15.97
CA THR A 515 49.06 -24.22 -15.90
C THR A 515 49.79 -23.94 -17.19
N SER A 516 50.76 -23.03 -17.14
CA SER A 516 51.73 -22.79 -18.22
C SER A 516 52.57 -24.02 -18.46
#